data_daece65a6bc5c8154d60db5adf6b9bcf
#
_entry.id   daece65a6bc5c8154d60db5adf6b9bcf
#
_cell.length_a   1.000
_cell.length_b   1.000
_cell.length_c   1.000
_cell.angle_alpha   90.00
_cell.angle_beta   90.00
_cell.angle_gamma   90.00
#
_symmetry.space_group_name_H-M   'P 1'
#
loop_
_entity.id
_entity.type
_entity.pdbx_description
1 polymer ?
#
loop_
_entity_poly.entity_id
_entity_poly.type
_entity_poly.pdbx_seq_one_letter_code
_entity_poly.pdbx_strand_id
1 'polypeptide(L)'
;MAEIQIPADIKPADGRFGAGPSKVRVEALDALAATGTSLLGTSHRQAPVKNLVGQVREGISELFQLPDGYEVILGNGGSTAFWDVATHGLIENKSQHLSFGEFSSKFAKAAKLAPWLAEPDVISADPGTHPEAVAEAGVDVYAFTHNETSTGVAMPIKRVAGADEGSLVLVDATSGAGGLPVDIAETDVYYFAPQKSFASDGGLWIGVFSPAAIERAERIHASGRHVPEFFSLPTAIDNSRKNQTYNTPALATLFLLNQQLEWINGQGGLDWSVRRTATSARTLYGWAEDIKYASPFVTDPAKRSQVIGTIDFTDEVDAAAVAKALRANGIVDTEPYRKLGRNQLRVAMFPAIDPADIEALTKCVDYVIEKL
;
A
#
# COMPACT_ATOMS: atom_id res chain seq x y z
N MET A 1 -24.22 26.20 15.08
CA MET A 1 -23.34 27.01 14.18
C MET A 1 -23.87 26.84 12.77
N ALA A 2 -23.89 27.92 11.95
CA ALA A 2 -24.26 27.80 10.55
C ALA A 2 -23.26 26.85 9.85
N GLU A 3 -23.75 26.06 8.91
CA GLU A 3 -22.91 25.13 8.15
C GLU A 3 -21.91 25.95 7.30
N ILE A 4 -20.63 25.69 7.47
CA ILE A 4 -19.57 26.37 6.70
C ILE A 4 -19.69 25.92 5.24
N GLN A 5 -19.92 26.86 4.33
CA GLN A 5 -19.98 26.61 2.89
C GLN A 5 -18.67 27.06 2.26
N ILE A 6 -17.90 26.14 1.73
CA ILE A 6 -16.65 26.41 1.02
C ILE A 6 -16.99 26.91 -0.40
N PRO A 7 -16.40 28.04 -0.86
CA PRO A 7 -16.58 28.51 -2.24
C PRO A 7 -16.20 27.46 -3.27
N ALA A 8 -16.97 27.37 -4.36
CA ALA A 8 -16.78 26.34 -5.36
C ALA A 8 -15.44 26.46 -6.13
N ASP A 9 -14.96 27.68 -6.29
CA ASP A 9 -13.74 28.03 -7.03
C ASP A 9 -12.44 27.63 -6.34
N ILE A 10 -12.48 27.36 -5.02
CA ILE A 10 -11.31 26.86 -4.27
C ILE A 10 -11.39 25.36 -3.98
N LYS A 11 -12.53 24.69 -4.28
CA LYS A 11 -12.67 23.25 -4.03
C LYS A 11 -11.81 22.39 -4.97
N PRO A 12 -11.32 21.23 -4.51
CA PRO A 12 -10.71 20.24 -5.39
C PRO A 12 -11.73 19.77 -6.44
N ALA A 13 -11.25 19.42 -7.62
CA ALA A 13 -12.07 18.82 -8.67
C ALA A 13 -12.63 17.45 -8.22
N ASP A 14 -11.86 16.72 -7.40
CA ASP A 14 -12.29 15.50 -6.76
C ASP A 14 -11.91 15.52 -5.26
N GLY A 15 -12.91 15.49 -4.40
CA GLY A 15 -12.75 15.65 -2.96
C GLY A 15 -12.38 14.35 -2.20
N ARG A 16 -11.98 13.27 -2.86
CA ARG A 16 -11.67 11.98 -2.22
C ARG A 16 -10.20 11.83 -1.86
N PHE A 17 -9.87 11.92 -0.56
CA PHE A 17 -8.49 11.85 -0.03
C PHE A 17 -8.27 10.64 0.89
N GLY A 18 -9.07 9.57 0.73
CA GLY A 18 -9.03 8.39 1.58
C GLY A 18 -7.71 7.61 1.50
N ALA A 19 -7.16 7.30 2.67
CA ALA A 19 -5.93 6.53 2.82
C ALA A 19 -6.09 5.01 2.62
N GLY A 20 -7.30 4.56 2.27
CA GLY A 20 -7.62 3.18 1.88
C GLY A 20 -8.98 2.67 2.39
N PRO A 21 -9.85 2.26 1.47
CA PRO A 21 -9.69 2.35 0.02
C PRO A 21 -9.45 3.77 -0.46
N SER A 22 -8.81 3.91 -1.63
CA SER A 22 -8.44 5.18 -2.22
C SER A 22 -9.36 5.53 -3.40
N LYS A 23 -9.26 6.76 -3.89
CA LYS A 23 -9.95 7.24 -5.09
C LYS A 23 -9.75 6.28 -6.27
N VAL A 24 -10.85 5.82 -6.87
CA VAL A 24 -10.89 5.17 -8.19
C VAL A 24 -11.11 6.23 -9.24
N ARG A 25 -10.37 6.18 -10.36
CA ARG A 25 -10.52 7.14 -11.47
C ARG A 25 -11.86 6.91 -12.20
N VAL A 26 -12.52 8.00 -12.57
CA VAL A 26 -13.84 7.93 -13.24
C VAL A 26 -13.70 7.22 -14.60
N GLU A 27 -12.62 7.49 -15.34
CA GLU A 27 -12.35 6.84 -16.64
C GLU A 27 -12.24 5.32 -16.52
N ALA A 28 -11.69 4.81 -15.42
CA ALA A 28 -11.61 3.37 -15.16
C ALA A 28 -13.00 2.77 -14.83
N LEU A 29 -13.86 3.52 -14.14
CA LEU A 29 -15.25 3.10 -13.88
C LEU A 29 -16.07 3.07 -15.17
N ASP A 30 -15.93 4.09 -16.01
CA ASP A 30 -16.60 4.15 -17.32
C ASP A 30 -16.15 3.01 -18.22
N ALA A 31 -14.83 2.72 -18.24
CA ALA A 31 -14.27 1.59 -18.98
C ALA A 31 -14.81 0.25 -18.45
N LEU A 32 -14.95 0.07 -17.12
CA LEU A 32 -15.55 -1.12 -16.54
C LEU A 32 -17.02 -1.24 -16.96
N ALA A 33 -17.79 -0.16 -16.87
CA ALA A 33 -19.19 -0.16 -17.30
C ALA A 33 -19.35 -0.49 -18.79
N ALA A 34 -18.42 -0.03 -19.63
CA ALA A 34 -18.41 -0.31 -21.06
C ALA A 34 -18.17 -1.80 -21.39
N THR A 35 -17.62 -2.60 -20.47
CA THR A 35 -17.54 -4.07 -20.70
C THR A 35 -18.92 -4.73 -20.79
N GLY A 36 -19.95 -4.11 -20.25
CA GLY A 36 -21.31 -4.65 -20.24
C GLY A 36 -21.35 -6.04 -19.60
N THR A 37 -21.83 -7.03 -20.35
CA THR A 37 -21.91 -8.44 -19.89
C THR A 37 -20.75 -9.32 -20.35
N SER A 38 -19.71 -8.74 -20.96
CA SER A 38 -18.63 -9.53 -21.57
C SER A 38 -17.55 -9.99 -20.57
N LEU A 39 -17.46 -9.37 -19.38
CA LEU A 39 -16.45 -9.67 -18.39
C LEU A 39 -17.04 -10.17 -17.08
N LEU A 40 -17.81 -9.33 -16.37
CA LEU A 40 -18.36 -9.67 -15.05
C LEU A 40 -19.37 -10.82 -15.18
N GLY A 41 -19.27 -11.78 -14.24
CA GLY A 41 -20.08 -12.99 -14.27
C GLY A 41 -19.60 -14.07 -15.24
N THR A 42 -18.48 -13.86 -15.94
CA THR A 42 -17.86 -14.88 -16.79
C THR A 42 -16.92 -15.80 -16.01
N SER A 43 -16.64 -16.99 -16.56
CA SER A 43 -15.77 -17.95 -15.90
C SER A 43 -14.30 -17.47 -15.88
N HIS A 44 -13.70 -17.44 -14.68
CA HIS A 44 -12.29 -17.09 -14.52
C HIS A 44 -11.30 -18.12 -15.13
N ARG A 45 -11.79 -19.25 -15.62
CA ARG A 45 -11.01 -20.25 -16.36
C ARG A 45 -11.02 -20.01 -17.87
N GLN A 46 -11.77 -19.03 -18.36
CA GLN A 46 -11.88 -18.68 -19.79
C GLN A 46 -10.95 -17.55 -20.18
N ALA A 47 -10.70 -17.43 -21.47
CA ALA A 47 -9.74 -16.49 -22.05
C ALA A 47 -9.91 -15.03 -21.61
N PRO A 48 -11.11 -14.44 -21.55
CA PRO A 48 -11.25 -13.05 -21.15
C PRO A 48 -10.63 -12.74 -19.78
N VAL A 49 -10.88 -13.60 -18.78
CA VAL A 49 -10.34 -13.39 -17.44
C VAL A 49 -8.87 -13.78 -17.35
N LYS A 50 -8.46 -14.88 -18.01
CA LYS A 50 -7.04 -15.24 -18.10
C LYS A 50 -6.20 -14.15 -18.74
N ASN A 51 -6.67 -13.56 -19.83
CA ASN A 51 -5.98 -12.47 -20.50
C ASN A 51 -5.85 -11.26 -19.57
N LEU A 52 -6.91 -10.91 -18.84
CA LEU A 52 -6.87 -9.82 -17.88
C LEU A 52 -5.85 -10.07 -16.75
N VAL A 53 -5.79 -11.29 -16.21
CA VAL A 53 -4.76 -11.67 -15.22
C VAL A 53 -3.36 -11.59 -15.83
N GLY A 54 -3.19 -12.03 -17.07
CA GLY A 54 -1.93 -11.90 -17.83
C GLY A 54 -1.50 -10.45 -17.96
N GLN A 55 -2.40 -9.58 -18.43
CA GLN A 55 -2.16 -8.13 -18.57
C GLN A 55 -1.76 -7.47 -17.23
N VAL A 56 -2.43 -7.82 -16.14
CA VAL A 56 -2.06 -7.33 -14.79
C VAL A 56 -0.65 -7.77 -14.43
N ARG A 57 -0.28 -9.04 -14.65
CA ARG A 57 1.07 -9.55 -14.36
C ARG A 57 2.14 -8.85 -15.21
N GLU A 58 1.89 -8.70 -16.49
CA GLU A 58 2.76 -7.98 -17.43
C GLU A 58 2.90 -6.51 -17.04
N GLY A 59 1.78 -5.83 -16.76
CA GLY A 59 1.78 -4.42 -16.37
C GLY A 59 2.53 -4.15 -15.04
N ILE A 60 2.49 -5.07 -14.08
CA ILE A 60 3.27 -5.00 -12.84
C ILE A 60 4.75 -5.25 -13.14
N SER A 61 5.06 -6.23 -13.99
CA SER A 61 6.44 -6.53 -14.40
C SER A 61 7.09 -5.32 -15.09
N GLU A 62 6.37 -4.65 -15.97
CA GLU A 62 6.79 -3.42 -16.63
C GLU A 62 6.98 -2.28 -15.62
N LEU A 63 5.98 -2.05 -14.75
CA LEU A 63 5.99 -0.96 -13.78
C LEU A 63 7.22 -1.00 -12.86
N PHE A 64 7.55 -2.18 -12.36
CA PHE A 64 8.66 -2.37 -11.42
C PHE A 64 9.97 -2.82 -12.10
N GLN A 65 9.99 -2.95 -13.43
CA GLN A 65 11.16 -3.38 -14.19
C GLN A 65 11.80 -4.64 -13.57
N LEU A 66 11.01 -5.70 -13.43
CA LEU A 66 11.40 -6.87 -12.66
C LEU A 66 12.71 -7.47 -13.13
N PRO A 67 13.63 -7.81 -12.21
CA PRO A 67 14.82 -8.57 -12.54
C PRO A 67 14.49 -9.97 -13.11
N ASP A 68 15.43 -10.55 -13.84
CA ASP A 68 15.28 -11.89 -14.39
C ASP A 68 14.92 -12.94 -13.32
N GLY A 69 13.94 -13.77 -13.61
CA GLY A 69 13.46 -14.82 -12.73
C GLY A 69 12.47 -14.40 -11.66
N TYR A 70 12.21 -13.11 -11.49
CA TYR A 70 11.13 -12.66 -10.61
C TYR A 70 9.76 -12.93 -11.25
N GLU A 71 8.78 -13.30 -10.44
CA GLU A 71 7.43 -13.61 -10.89
C GLU A 71 6.37 -12.79 -10.13
N VAL A 72 5.32 -12.38 -10.85
CA VAL A 72 4.14 -11.75 -10.25
C VAL A 72 3.12 -12.83 -9.91
N ILE A 73 2.78 -12.94 -8.63
CA ILE A 73 1.86 -13.94 -8.08
C ILE A 73 0.63 -13.21 -7.51
N LEU A 74 -0.54 -13.76 -7.79
CA LEU A 74 -1.82 -13.23 -7.30
C LEU A 74 -2.53 -14.26 -6.42
N GLY A 75 -3.21 -13.75 -5.38
CA GLY A 75 -4.10 -14.56 -4.58
C GLY A 75 -5.31 -13.79 -4.07
N ASN A 76 -6.30 -14.54 -3.62
CA ASN A 76 -7.53 -13.99 -3.06
C ASN A 76 -7.29 -13.49 -1.62
N GLY A 77 -7.96 -12.41 -1.23
CA GLY A 77 -7.90 -11.88 0.12
C GLY A 77 -7.48 -10.41 0.17
N GLY A 78 -6.27 -10.12 0.49
CA GLY A 78 -5.67 -8.81 0.65
C GLY A 78 -4.38 -8.95 1.43
N SER A 79 -3.66 -7.87 1.72
CA SER A 79 -2.38 -7.95 2.45
C SER A 79 -2.53 -8.59 3.83
N THR A 80 -3.70 -8.48 4.47
CA THR A 80 -3.96 -9.19 5.73
C THR A 80 -3.92 -10.71 5.56
N ALA A 81 -4.50 -11.25 4.48
CA ALA A 81 -4.39 -12.68 4.18
C ALA A 81 -2.94 -13.06 3.81
N PHE A 82 -2.19 -12.12 3.19
CA PHE A 82 -0.80 -12.37 2.82
C PHE A 82 0.12 -12.53 4.03
N TRP A 83 -0.14 -11.86 5.16
CA TRP A 83 0.64 -12.11 6.39
C TRP A 83 0.56 -13.57 6.83
N ASP A 84 -0.62 -14.19 6.76
CA ASP A 84 -0.78 -15.61 7.05
C ASP A 84 -0.10 -16.48 5.98
N VAL A 85 -0.27 -16.14 4.70
CA VAL A 85 0.43 -16.83 3.59
C VAL A 85 1.95 -16.82 3.80
N ALA A 86 2.53 -15.66 4.11
CA ALA A 86 3.96 -15.52 4.35
C ALA A 86 4.41 -16.27 5.61
N THR A 87 3.64 -16.20 6.69
CA THR A 87 3.93 -16.93 7.93
C THR A 87 3.95 -18.44 7.72
N HIS A 88 3.05 -18.96 6.89
CA HIS A 88 3.00 -20.40 6.62
C HIS A 88 4.03 -20.86 5.58
N GLY A 89 4.29 -20.04 4.55
CA GLY A 89 4.98 -20.46 3.35
C GLY A 89 6.36 -19.83 3.10
N LEU A 90 6.80 -18.85 3.88
CA LEU A 90 8.08 -18.15 3.67
C LEU A 90 9.00 -18.15 4.90
N ILE A 91 8.46 -18.15 6.12
CA ILE A 91 9.26 -18.22 7.34
C ILE A 91 9.54 -19.69 7.69
N GLU A 92 10.80 -20.09 7.68
CA GLU A 92 11.19 -21.44 8.04
C GLU A 92 11.24 -21.63 9.56
N ASN A 93 11.93 -20.73 10.26
CA ASN A 93 12.17 -20.83 11.68
C ASN A 93 11.92 -19.51 12.44
N LYS A 94 12.65 -18.44 12.10
CA LYS A 94 12.61 -17.18 12.85
C LYS A 94 12.58 -15.98 11.91
N SER A 95 11.75 -15.00 12.24
CA SER A 95 11.68 -13.72 11.51
C SER A 95 12.01 -12.54 12.39
N GLN A 96 12.54 -11.47 11.78
CA GLN A 96 12.68 -10.16 12.38
C GLN A 96 11.70 -9.18 11.74
N HIS A 97 10.99 -8.40 12.53
CA HIS A 97 9.99 -7.43 12.09
C HIS A 97 10.32 -6.03 12.59
N LEU A 98 10.18 -5.04 11.70
CA LEU A 98 10.25 -3.63 12.08
C LEU A 98 8.84 -3.11 12.36
N SER A 99 8.59 -2.68 13.61
CA SER A 99 7.27 -2.22 14.08
C SER A 99 7.30 -0.74 14.43
N PHE A 100 6.56 0.09 13.67
CA PHE A 100 6.50 1.54 13.87
C PHE A 100 5.12 2.14 13.59
N GLY A 101 4.09 1.30 13.67
CA GLY A 101 2.70 1.68 13.55
C GLY A 101 1.74 0.49 13.56
N GLU A 102 0.50 0.73 13.21
CA GLU A 102 -0.56 -0.28 13.29
C GLU A 102 -0.33 -1.44 12.30
N PHE A 103 0.08 -1.16 11.07
CA PHE A 103 0.15 -2.19 10.03
C PHE A 103 1.44 -3.00 10.15
N SER A 104 2.56 -2.37 10.42
CA SER A 104 3.84 -3.04 10.64
C SER A 104 3.80 -4.02 11.82
N SER A 105 3.03 -3.72 12.87
CA SER A 105 2.88 -4.61 14.03
C SER A 105 2.04 -5.86 13.76
N LYS A 106 1.16 -5.85 12.75
CA LYS A 106 0.23 -6.95 12.49
C LYS A 106 0.91 -8.18 11.90
N PHE A 107 1.87 -8.00 11.01
CA PHE A 107 2.61 -9.14 10.48
C PHE A 107 3.48 -9.80 11.56
N ALA A 108 4.15 -8.99 12.41
CA ALA A 108 4.86 -9.52 13.58
C ALA A 108 3.94 -10.36 14.48
N LYS A 109 2.70 -9.90 14.71
CA LYS A 109 1.71 -10.65 15.48
C LYS A 109 1.31 -11.96 14.80
N ALA A 110 1.14 -11.99 13.48
CA ALA A 110 0.83 -13.23 12.75
C ALA A 110 1.95 -14.26 12.91
N ALA A 111 3.21 -13.85 12.74
CA ALA A 111 4.37 -14.71 12.95
C ALA A 111 4.46 -15.23 14.41
N LYS A 112 4.22 -14.36 15.39
CA LYS A 112 4.23 -14.75 16.83
C LYS A 112 3.16 -15.79 17.19
N LEU A 113 2.03 -15.78 16.50
CA LEU A 113 0.93 -16.71 16.78
C LEU A 113 1.14 -18.09 16.11
N ALA A 114 2.15 -18.25 15.26
CA ALA A 114 2.45 -19.51 14.57
C ALA A 114 3.22 -20.46 15.49
N PRO A 115 2.60 -21.55 15.98
CA PRO A 115 3.21 -22.41 17.00
C PRO A 115 4.39 -23.26 16.49
N TRP A 116 4.65 -23.27 15.22
CA TRP A 116 5.77 -23.96 14.57
C TRP A 116 6.99 -23.05 14.31
N LEU A 117 6.88 -21.75 14.60
CA LEU A 117 7.97 -20.78 14.47
C LEU A 117 8.56 -20.45 15.84
N ALA A 118 9.82 -20.05 15.83
CA ALA A 118 10.44 -19.40 16.98
C ALA A 118 9.81 -18.02 17.21
N GLU A 119 9.90 -17.51 18.43
CA GLU A 119 9.45 -16.14 18.77
C GLU A 119 10.11 -15.16 17.80
N PRO A 120 9.35 -14.34 17.08
CA PRO A 120 9.92 -13.35 16.17
C PRO A 120 10.67 -12.26 16.94
N ASP A 121 11.74 -11.79 16.34
CA ASP A 121 12.43 -10.59 16.80
C ASP A 121 11.67 -9.35 16.31
N VAL A 122 11.32 -8.44 17.23
CA VAL A 122 10.53 -7.24 16.90
C VAL A 122 11.29 -6.00 17.36
N ILE A 123 11.82 -5.27 16.38
CA ILE A 123 12.48 -3.98 16.62
C ILE A 123 11.44 -2.88 16.43
N SER A 124 11.16 -2.14 17.50
CA SER A 124 10.10 -1.13 17.54
C SER A 124 10.66 0.28 17.56
N ALA A 125 9.93 1.22 16.96
CA ALA A 125 10.12 2.65 17.09
C ALA A 125 8.80 3.34 17.43
N ASP A 126 8.87 4.54 17.98
CA ASP A 126 7.70 5.37 18.26
C ASP A 126 7.00 5.79 16.95
N PRO A 127 5.68 6.05 16.98
CA PRO A 127 4.97 6.62 15.85
C PRO A 127 5.63 7.93 15.35
N GLY A 128 5.80 8.05 14.04
CA GLY A 128 6.46 9.21 13.41
C GLY A 128 7.93 8.98 13.03
N THR A 129 8.48 7.81 13.31
CA THR A 129 9.79 7.36 12.83
C THR A 129 9.78 5.87 12.52
N HIS A 130 10.87 5.31 12.02
CA HIS A 130 11.05 3.87 11.81
C HIS A 130 12.39 3.41 12.41
N PRO A 131 12.48 2.15 12.88
CA PRO A 131 13.74 1.53 13.29
C PRO A 131 14.51 1.03 12.04
N GLU A 132 15.71 0.51 12.28
CA GLU A 132 16.53 -0.19 11.28
C GLU A 132 16.64 -1.67 11.64
N ALA A 133 16.73 -2.52 10.61
CA ALA A 133 16.96 -3.93 10.78
C ALA A 133 18.40 -4.20 11.24
N VAL A 134 18.57 -5.23 12.06
CA VAL A 134 19.87 -5.66 12.56
C VAL A 134 20.08 -7.12 12.16
N ALA A 135 21.21 -7.41 11.51
CA ALA A 135 21.54 -8.80 11.17
C ALA A 135 21.68 -9.63 12.45
N GLU A 136 20.95 -10.74 12.51
CA GLU A 136 20.94 -11.68 13.63
C GLU A 136 21.02 -13.12 13.11
N ALA A 137 21.92 -13.91 13.69
CA ALA A 137 22.09 -15.30 13.30
C ALA A 137 20.81 -16.13 13.54
N GLY A 138 20.43 -16.91 12.54
CA GLY A 138 19.24 -17.75 12.57
C GLY A 138 17.95 -17.06 12.19
N VAL A 139 17.98 -15.75 11.88
CA VAL A 139 16.85 -15.04 11.26
C VAL A 139 16.82 -15.36 9.77
N ASP A 140 15.77 -16.04 9.33
CA ASP A 140 15.60 -16.45 7.94
C ASP A 140 14.68 -15.53 7.12
N VAL A 141 13.96 -14.61 7.79
CA VAL A 141 13.11 -13.59 7.14
C VAL A 141 13.23 -12.26 7.86
N TYR A 142 13.51 -11.20 7.10
CA TYR A 142 13.42 -9.80 7.53
C TYR A 142 12.17 -9.16 6.91
N ALA A 143 11.24 -8.71 7.75
CA ALA A 143 9.95 -8.19 7.33
C ALA A 143 9.87 -6.67 7.54
N PHE A 144 9.67 -5.93 6.45
CA PHE A 144 9.60 -4.48 6.41
C PHE A 144 8.22 -3.99 6.01
N THR A 145 7.91 -2.74 6.37
CA THR A 145 6.73 -2.01 5.88
C THR A 145 7.23 -0.78 5.13
N HIS A 146 7.04 -0.75 3.81
CA HIS A 146 7.55 0.32 2.95
C HIS A 146 6.94 1.68 3.30
N ASN A 147 5.65 1.68 3.63
CA ASN A 147 4.91 2.86 4.07
C ASN A 147 3.91 2.49 5.18
N GLU A 148 4.05 3.09 6.35
CA GLU A 148 3.11 2.90 7.45
C GLU A 148 1.95 3.91 7.34
N THR A 149 0.83 3.43 6.83
CA THR A 149 -0.36 4.25 6.55
C THR A 149 -0.95 4.92 7.79
N SER A 150 -0.76 4.35 8.98
CA SER A 150 -1.31 4.89 10.22
C SER A 150 -0.58 6.14 10.70
N THR A 151 0.68 6.32 10.32
CA THR A 151 1.56 7.39 10.81
C THR A 151 2.12 8.29 9.72
N GLY A 152 2.05 7.88 8.44
CA GLY A 152 2.65 8.63 7.34
C GLY A 152 4.19 8.52 7.29
N VAL A 153 4.75 7.45 7.82
CA VAL A 153 6.18 7.16 7.76
C VAL A 153 6.48 6.25 6.59
N ALA A 154 7.41 6.64 5.74
CA ALA A 154 8.02 5.80 4.72
C ALA A 154 9.43 5.41 5.14
N MET A 155 9.87 4.20 4.77
CA MET A 155 11.23 3.76 5.02
C MET A 155 11.89 3.29 3.71
N PRO A 156 13.21 3.52 3.54
CA PRO A 156 13.93 2.96 2.42
C PRO A 156 14.02 1.44 2.53
N ILE A 157 13.88 0.75 1.40
CA ILE A 157 14.00 -0.71 1.35
C ILE A 157 15.40 -1.08 0.91
N LYS A 158 16.08 -1.84 1.75
CA LYS A 158 17.42 -2.36 1.50
C LYS A 158 17.59 -3.73 2.16
N ARG A 159 18.37 -4.59 1.51
CA ARG A 159 18.79 -5.86 2.12
C ARG A 159 19.58 -5.61 3.39
N VAL A 160 19.45 -6.50 4.36
CA VAL A 160 20.12 -6.39 5.66
C VAL A 160 21.57 -6.82 5.51
N ALA A 161 22.49 -5.87 5.65
CA ALA A 161 23.92 -6.16 5.55
C ALA A 161 24.37 -7.09 6.70
N GLY A 162 25.05 -8.18 6.35
CA GLY A 162 25.51 -9.19 7.33
C GLY A 162 24.46 -10.22 7.74
N ALA A 163 23.26 -10.21 7.14
CA ALA A 163 22.28 -11.27 7.33
C ALA A 163 22.81 -12.62 6.84
N ASP A 164 22.30 -13.69 7.42
CA ASP A 164 22.66 -15.06 7.04
C ASP A 164 22.34 -15.32 5.56
N GLU A 165 23.20 -16.11 4.89
CA GLU A 165 22.97 -16.52 3.50
C GLU A 165 21.62 -17.24 3.36
N GLY A 166 20.85 -16.86 2.34
CA GLY A 166 19.53 -17.41 2.08
C GLY A 166 18.41 -16.79 2.91
N SER A 167 18.67 -15.83 3.79
CA SER A 167 17.61 -15.05 4.42
C SER A 167 16.85 -14.22 3.38
N LEU A 168 15.53 -14.06 3.57
CA LEU A 168 14.65 -13.34 2.66
C LEU A 168 14.26 -11.96 3.22
N VAL A 169 14.08 -11.00 2.32
CA VAL A 169 13.50 -9.68 2.62
C VAL A 169 12.06 -9.64 2.10
N LEU A 170 11.10 -9.56 3.01
CA LEU A 170 9.67 -9.44 2.72
C LEU A 170 9.20 -8.02 3.01
N VAL A 171 8.54 -7.38 2.05
CA VAL A 171 8.14 -5.98 2.15
C VAL A 171 6.63 -5.84 2.00
N ASP A 172 5.97 -5.43 3.09
CA ASP A 172 4.59 -4.92 2.99
C ASP A 172 4.61 -3.54 2.31
N ALA A 173 4.24 -3.55 1.06
CA ALA A 173 4.18 -2.36 0.23
C ALA A 173 2.74 -1.89 -0.03
N THR A 174 1.79 -2.33 0.77
CA THR A 174 0.36 -2.11 0.53
C THR A 174 0.03 -0.65 0.22
N SER A 175 0.62 0.30 0.89
CA SER A 175 0.44 1.73 0.59
C SER A 175 1.64 2.41 -0.07
N GLY A 176 2.78 1.72 -0.20
CA GLY A 176 3.97 2.25 -0.87
C GLY A 176 4.05 1.90 -2.35
N ALA A 177 3.59 0.68 -2.72
CA ALA A 177 3.68 0.17 -4.08
C ALA A 177 2.99 1.10 -5.10
N GLY A 178 3.68 1.39 -6.18
CA GLY A 178 3.18 2.26 -7.26
C GLY A 178 3.19 3.76 -6.95
N GLY A 179 3.60 4.17 -5.74
CA GLY A 179 3.67 5.58 -5.36
C GLY A 179 4.99 6.01 -4.71
N LEU A 180 5.79 5.06 -4.24
CA LEU A 180 7.13 5.30 -3.68
C LEU A 180 8.21 4.62 -4.53
N PRO A 181 9.44 5.16 -4.54
CA PRO A 181 10.55 4.54 -5.26
C PRO A 181 10.98 3.24 -4.57
N VAL A 182 11.28 2.22 -5.34
CA VAL A 182 11.81 0.95 -4.86
C VAL A 182 12.73 0.33 -5.90
N ASP A 183 13.81 -0.28 -5.44
CA ASP A 183 14.59 -1.24 -6.21
C ASP A 183 14.12 -2.65 -5.83
N ILE A 184 13.46 -3.35 -6.73
CA ILE A 184 12.93 -4.68 -6.49
C ILE A 184 14.03 -5.70 -6.18
N ALA A 185 15.25 -5.50 -6.69
CA ALA A 185 16.39 -6.38 -6.40
C ALA A 185 16.78 -6.40 -4.90
N GLU A 186 16.39 -5.37 -4.15
CA GLU A 186 16.57 -5.31 -2.68
C GLU A 186 15.53 -6.14 -1.90
N THR A 187 14.61 -6.82 -2.59
CA THR A 187 13.51 -7.57 -1.99
C THR A 187 13.46 -9.01 -2.49
N ASP A 188 12.91 -9.92 -1.70
CA ASP A 188 12.57 -11.27 -2.14
C ASP A 188 11.07 -11.42 -2.34
N VAL A 189 10.27 -10.72 -1.53
CA VAL A 189 8.83 -10.58 -1.77
C VAL A 189 8.41 -9.14 -1.50
N TYR A 190 7.92 -8.48 -2.54
CA TYR A 190 7.31 -7.15 -2.46
C TYR A 190 5.82 -7.29 -2.70
N TYR A 191 5.00 -7.18 -1.65
CA TYR A 191 3.57 -7.49 -1.74
C TYR A 191 2.68 -6.31 -1.37
N PHE A 192 1.49 -6.27 -1.98
CA PHE A 192 0.51 -5.21 -1.80
C PHE A 192 -0.90 -5.67 -2.14
N ALA A 193 -1.87 -4.80 -1.88
CA ALA A 193 -3.26 -4.94 -2.31
C ALA A 193 -3.68 -3.70 -3.12
N PRO A 194 -4.60 -3.84 -4.10
CA PRO A 194 -4.75 -2.84 -5.15
C PRO A 194 -5.56 -1.59 -4.77
N GLN A 195 -6.16 -1.53 -3.58
CA GLN A 195 -7.06 -0.45 -3.15
C GLN A 195 -6.35 0.85 -2.70
N LYS A 196 -5.06 1.02 -2.98
CA LYS A 196 -4.24 2.18 -2.64
C LYS A 196 -3.77 2.91 -3.90
N SER A 197 -2.48 2.99 -4.17
CA SER A 197 -1.92 3.65 -5.38
C SER A 197 -2.48 3.09 -6.70
N PHE A 198 -2.90 1.84 -6.69
CA PHE A 198 -3.47 1.20 -7.88
C PHE A 198 -4.96 1.51 -8.11
N ALA A 199 -5.54 2.41 -7.34
CA ALA A 199 -6.86 3.01 -7.57
C ALA A 199 -7.94 1.99 -7.96
N SER A 200 -7.90 0.84 -7.31
CA SER A 200 -8.86 -0.25 -7.49
C SER A 200 -9.59 -0.54 -6.17
N ASP A 201 -10.20 -1.70 -6.03
CA ASP A 201 -10.85 -2.12 -4.80
C ASP A 201 -10.07 -3.27 -4.14
N GLY A 202 -10.52 -3.71 -2.96
CA GLY A 202 -9.90 -4.81 -2.22
C GLY A 202 -10.19 -6.21 -2.80
N GLY A 203 -9.77 -7.23 -2.07
CA GLY A 203 -10.11 -8.63 -2.36
C GLY A 203 -8.99 -9.44 -3.04
N LEU A 204 -7.85 -8.84 -3.31
CA LEU A 204 -6.67 -9.50 -3.85
C LEU A 204 -5.42 -9.11 -3.05
N TRP A 205 -4.48 -10.02 -2.95
CA TRP A 205 -3.08 -9.68 -2.74
C TRP A 205 -2.28 -9.96 -4.00
N ILE A 206 -1.28 -9.14 -4.23
CA ILE A 206 -0.32 -9.25 -5.32
C ILE A 206 1.07 -9.28 -4.69
N GLY A 207 1.93 -10.17 -5.14
CA GLY A 207 3.31 -10.25 -4.71
C GLY A 207 4.25 -10.39 -5.90
N VAL A 208 5.36 -9.68 -5.84
CA VAL A 208 6.52 -9.86 -6.71
C VAL A 208 7.51 -10.74 -5.95
N PHE A 209 7.82 -11.90 -6.49
CA PHE A 209 8.63 -12.93 -5.82
C PHE A 209 9.95 -13.13 -6.54
N SER A 210 11.06 -13.13 -5.77
CA SER A 210 12.36 -13.55 -6.27
C SER A 210 12.43 -15.08 -6.50
N PRO A 211 13.38 -15.56 -7.31
CA PRO A 211 13.63 -17.00 -7.41
C PRO A 211 13.87 -17.66 -6.04
N ALA A 212 14.59 -16.98 -5.15
CA ALA A 212 14.87 -17.49 -3.79
C ALA A 212 13.59 -17.62 -2.94
N ALA A 213 12.63 -16.71 -3.08
CA ALA A 213 11.35 -16.78 -2.38
C ALA A 213 10.48 -17.93 -2.93
N ILE A 214 10.49 -18.15 -4.23
CA ILE A 214 9.78 -19.28 -4.86
C ILE A 214 10.37 -20.60 -4.37
N GLU A 215 11.67 -20.76 -4.42
CA GLU A 215 12.37 -21.94 -3.93
C GLU A 215 12.11 -22.19 -2.43
N ARG A 216 12.07 -21.14 -1.61
CA ARG A 216 11.71 -21.20 -0.20
C ARG A 216 10.29 -21.75 -0.02
N ALA A 217 9.32 -21.27 -0.79
CA ALA A 217 7.94 -21.74 -0.72
C ALA A 217 7.81 -23.22 -1.08
N GLU A 218 8.52 -23.67 -2.11
CA GLU A 218 8.58 -25.07 -2.52
C GLU A 218 9.24 -25.96 -1.44
N ARG A 219 10.34 -25.49 -0.84
CA ARG A 219 11.06 -26.22 0.21
C ARG A 219 10.20 -26.38 1.48
N ILE A 220 9.50 -25.34 1.90
CA ILE A 220 8.59 -25.42 3.05
C ILE A 220 7.43 -26.39 2.74
N HIS A 221 6.86 -26.33 1.54
CA HIS A 221 5.81 -27.26 1.13
C HIS A 221 6.31 -28.70 1.17
N ALA A 222 7.51 -28.97 0.66
CA ALA A 222 8.11 -30.31 0.68
C ALA A 222 8.48 -30.82 2.08
N SER A 223 8.61 -29.94 3.07
CA SER A 223 8.92 -30.31 4.46
C SER A 223 7.81 -31.07 5.18
N GLY A 224 6.59 -31.07 4.63
CA GLY A 224 5.41 -31.64 5.25
C GLY A 224 4.74 -30.73 6.30
N ARG A 225 5.17 -29.45 6.43
CA ARG A 225 4.46 -28.47 7.24
C ARG A 225 3.02 -28.36 6.76
N HIS A 226 2.08 -28.45 7.70
CA HIS A 226 0.68 -28.24 7.36
C HIS A 226 0.44 -26.78 6.97
N VAL A 227 0.03 -26.55 5.73
CA VAL A 227 -0.39 -25.26 5.20
C VAL A 227 -1.81 -25.41 4.66
N PRO A 228 -2.80 -24.64 5.14
CA PRO A 228 -4.12 -24.64 4.52
C PRO A 228 -4.01 -24.33 3.04
N GLU A 229 -4.72 -25.05 2.19
CA GLU A 229 -4.61 -24.92 0.72
C GLU A 229 -4.80 -23.49 0.23
N PHE A 230 -5.69 -22.73 0.87
CA PHE A 230 -5.94 -21.33 0.55
C PHE A 230 -4.72 -20.42 0.81
N PHE A 231 -3.80 -20.82 1.68
CA PHE A 231 -2.56 -20.12 1.99
C PHE A 231 -1.33 -20.74 1.31
N SER A 232 -1.52 -21.78 0.49
CA SER A 232 -0.45 -22.47 -0.21
C SER A 232 0.18 -21.58 -1.29
N LEU A 233 1.43 -21.18 -1.09
CA LEU A 233 2.19 -20.43 -2.10
C LEU A 233 2.43 -21.25 -3.36
N PRO A 234 2.83 -22.55 -3.33
CA PRO A 234 2.94 -23.35 -4.54
C PRO A 234 1.65 -23.36 -5.35
N THR A 235 0.49 -23.50 -4.71
CA THR A 235 -0.81 -23.42 -5.38
C THR A 235 -1.06 -22.05 -6.01
N ALA A 236 -0.73 -20.95 -5.33
CA ALA A 236 -0.87 -19.61 -5.87
C ALA A 236 0.09 -19.36 -7.05
N ILE A 237 1.34 -19.83 -6.96
CA ILE A 237 2.36 -19.75 -8.02
C ILE A 237 1.89 -20.51 -9.27
N ASP A 238 1.47 -21.78 -9.11
CA ASP A 238 1.01 -22.61 -10.22
C ASP A 238 -0.21 -22.03 -10.94
N ASN A 239 -1.15 -21.45 -10.19
CA ASN A 239 -2.30 -20.76 -10.78
C ASN A 239 -1.87 -19.49 -11.50
N SER A 240 -1.01 -18.66 -10.91
CA SER A 240 -0.54 -17.42 -11.53
C SER A 240 0.22 -17.66 -12.83
N ARG A 241 1.05 -18.69 -12.89
CA ARG A 241 1.76 -19.12 -14.13
C ARG A 241 0.79 -19.51 -15.26
N LYS A 242 -0.45 -19.91 -14.92
CA LYS A 242 -1.54 -20.20 -15.86
C LYS A 242 -2.45 -18.97 -16.09
N ASN A 243 -2.08 -17.81 -15.61
CA ASN A 243 -2.90 -16.59 -15.58
C ASN A 243 -4.26 -16.83 -14.91
N GLN A 244 -4.23 -17.41 -13.72
CA GLN A 244 -5.40 -17.76 -12.91
C GLN A 244 -5.11 -17.44 -11.43
N THR A 245 -6.16 -17.46 -10.62
CA THR A 245 -6.09 -17.55 -9.16
C THR A 245 -6.67 -18.87 -8.70
N TYR A 246 -6.31 -19.30 -7.49
CA TYR A 246 -6.82 -20.56 -6.92
C TYR A 246 -8.36 -20.58 -6.89
N ASN A 247 -8.97 -19.51 -6.44
CA ASN A 247 -10.42 -19.33 -6.45
C ASN A 247 -10.78 -18.14 -7.37
N THR A 248 -12.07 -17.95 -7.68
CA THR A 248 -12.54 -16.82 -8.51
C THR A 248 -12.01 -15.51 -7.95
N PRO A 249 -11.27 -14.73 -8.75
CA PRO A 249 -10.80 -13.42 -8.32
C PRO A 249 -11.91 -12.38 -8.33
N ALA A 250 -11.71 -11.28 -7.62
CA ALA A 250 -12.55 -10.09 -7.72
C ALA A 250 -12.34 -9.44 -9.10
N LEU A 251 -13.19 -9.77 -10.08
CA LEU A 251 -13.00 -9.37 -11.50
C LEU A 251 -13.02 -7.85 -11.69
N ALA A 252 -13.93 -7.14 -11.02
CA ALA A 252 -13.97 -5.68 -11.08
C ALA A 252 -12.66 -5.08 -10.54
N THR A 253 -12.15 -5.61 -9.44
CA THR A 253 -10.86 -5.21 -8.87
C THR A 253 -9.71 -5.44 -9.84
N LEU A 254 -9.65 -6.62 -10.49
CA LEU A 254 -8.62 -6.91 -11.51
C LEU A 254 -8.70 -5.94 -12.69
N PHE A 255 -9.92 -5.63 -13.16
CA PHE A 255 -10.11 -4.72 -14.27
C PHE A 255 -9.64 -3.30 -13.94
N LEU A 256 -10.06 -2.78 -12.79
CA LEU A 256 -9.65 -1.45 -12.32
C LEU A 256 -8.13 -1.37 -12.09
N LEU A 257 -7.53 -2.43 -11.54
CA LEU A 257 -6.08 -2.53 -11.39
C LEU A 257 -5.38 -2.47 -12.75
N ASN A 258 -5.86 -3.21 -13.75
CA ASN A 258 -5.30 -3.18 -15.10
C ASN A 258 -5.38 -1.77 -15.72
N GLN A 259 -6.54 -1.11 -15.60
CA GLN A 259 -6.73 0.26 -16.08
C GLN A 259 -5.78 1.26 -15.40
N GLN A 260 -5.46 1.05 -14.14
CA GLN A 260 -4.51 1.90 -13.43
C GLN A 260 -3.06 1.61 -13.85
N LEU A 261 -2.70 0.35 -14.06
CA LEU A 261 -1.39 -0.05 -14.58
C LEU A 261 -1.14 0.52 -15.98
N GLU A 262 -2.10 0.35 -16.89
CA GLU A 262 -2.03 0.93 -18.24
C GLU A 262 -1.84 2.45 -18.20
N TRP A 263 -2.57 3.13 -17.30
CA TRP A 263 -2.45 4.57 -17.16
C TRP A 263 -1.07 4.97 -16.64
N ILE A 264 -0.57 4.37 -15.56
CA ILE A 264 0.73 4.71 -14.96
C ILE A 264 1.86 4.40 -15.95
N ASN A 265 1.87 3.21 -16.56
CA ASN A 265 2.90 2.80 -17.51
C ASN A 265 2.89 3.70 -18.75
N GLY A 266 1.71 4.05 -19.26
CA GLY A 266 1.56 4.98 -20.40
C GLY A 266 2.02 6.41 -20.12
N GLN A 267 2.12 6.82 -18.83
CA GLN A 267 2.65 8.13 -18.43
C GLN A 267 4.16 8.14 -18.19
N GLY A 268 4.80 6.98 -18.16
CA GLY A 268 6.24 6.85 -17.88
C GLY A 268 6.57 6.01 -16.65
N GLY A 269 5.65 5.13 -16.24
CA GLY A 269 5.87 4.09 -15.24
C GLY A 269 6.06 4.62 -13.82
N LEU A 270 6.81 3.86 -13.03
CA LEU A 270 7.03 4.15 -11.62
C LEU A 270 7.68 5.52 -11.39
N ASP A 271 8.64 5.90 -12.21
CA ASP A 271 9.33 7.19 -12.12
C ASP A 271 8.38 8.38 -12.24
N TRP A 272 7.44 8.31 -13.18
CA TRP A 272 6.40 9.33 -13.32
C TRP A 272 5.49 9.36 -12.08
N SER A 273 5.05 8.21 -11.63
CA SER A 273 4.17 8.08 -10.46
C SER A 273 4.82 8.66 -9.20
N VAL A 274 6.09 8.32 -8.95
CA VAL A 274 6.87 8.85 -7.82
C VAL A 274 7.03 10.38 -7.90
N ARG A 275 7.34 10.92 -9.09
CA ARG A 275 7.42 12.39 -9.25
C ARG A 275 6.08 13.07 -8.97
N ARG A 276 4.97 12.45 -9.35
CA ARG A 276 3.61 12.97 -9.11
C ARG A 276 3.28 12.99 -7.62
N THR A 277 3.51 11.89 -6.91
CA THR A 277 3.29 11.81 -5.44
C THR A 277 4.23 12.74 -4.68
N ALA A 278 5.49 12.84 -5.09
CA ALA A 278 6.44 13.80 -4.52
C ALA A 278 6.00 15.27 -4.70
N THR A 279 5.34 15.60 -5.81
CA THR A 279 4.78 16.93 -6.01
C THR A 279 3.65 17.21 -5.03
N SER A 280 2.71 16.29 -4.88
CA SER A 280 1.63 16.38 -3.89
C SER A 280 2.16 16.50 -2.46
N ALA A 281 3.17 15.71 -2.12
CA ALA A 281 3.80 15.74 -0.80
C ALA A 281 4.47 17.08 -0.51
N ARG A 282 5.22 17.64 -1.46
CA ARG A 282 5.83 18.97 -1.31
C ARG A 282 4.78 20.06 -1.07
N THR A 283 3.66 20.00 -1.78
CA THR A 283 2.56 20.96 -1.59
C THR A 283 1.97 20.86 -0.19
N LEU A 284 1.61 19.65 0.26
CA LEU A 284 0.98 19.44 1.56
C LEU A 284 1.92 19.78 2.72
N TYR A 285 3.16 19.27 2.69
CA TYR A 285 4.12 19.52 3.77
C TYR A 285 4.62 20.96 3.79
N GLY A 286 4.87 21.56 2.61
CA GLY A 286 5.25 22.99 2.53
C GLY A 286 4.17 23.88 3.11
N TRP A 287 2.90 23.65 2.76
CA TRP A 287 1.78 24.37 3.37
C TRP A 287 1.78 24.24 4.91
N ALA A 288 1.96 23.01 5.43
CA ALA A 288 1.93 22.79 6.88
C ALA A 288 3.13 23.40 7.63
N GLU A 289 4.28 23.54 6.96
CA GLU A 289 5.47 24.20 7.53
C GLU A 289 5.41 25.73 7.48
N ASP A 290 4.67 26.30 6.53
CA ASP A 290 4.54 27.73 6.35
C ASP A 290 3.50 28.39 7.29
N ILE A 291 2.63 27.60 7.93
CA ILE A 291 1.55 28.12 8.79
C ILE A 291 1.84 27.83 10.28
N LYS A 292 1.26 28.67 11.17
CA LYS A 292 1.56 28.61 12.60
C LYS A 292 0.77 27.56 13.38
N TYR A 293 -0.36 27.13 12.85
CA TYR A 293 -1.31 26.24 13.54
C TYR A 293 -1.23 24.78 13.10
N ALA A 294 -0.33 24.46 12.16
CA ALA A 294 -0.11 23.07 11.74
C ALA A 294 1.38 22.75 11.62
N SER A 295 1.67 21.45 11.61
CA SER A 295 3.01 20.93 11.34
C SER A 295 2.95 19.47 10.84
N PRO A 296 3.90 19.02 10.02
CA PRO A 296 4.03 17.62 9.69
C PRO A 296 4.27 16.78 10.96
N PHE A 297 3.46 15.73 11.17
CA PHE A 297 3.65 14.81 12.30
C PHE A 297 5.01 14.09 12.24
N VAL A 298 5.41 13.66 11.05
CA VAL A 298 6.74 13.09 10.81
C VAL A 298 7.74 14.24 10.71
N THR A 299 8.49 14.46 11.76
CA THR A 299 9.39 15.61 11.90
C THR A 299 10.61 15.53 10.99
N ASP A 300 11.16 14.30 10.78
CA ASP A 300 12.29 14.07 9.87
C ASP A 300 11.79 14.03 8.41
N PRO A 301 12.16 15.03 7.56
CA PRO A 301 11.71 15.05 6.17
C PRO A 301 12.10 13.80 5.36
N ALA A 302 13.20 13.13 5.71
CA ALA A 302 13.65 11.93 5.02
C ALA A 302 12.76 10.70 5.27
N LYS A 303 11.95 10.75 6.33
CA LYS A 303 11.02 9.68 6.73
C LYS A 303 9.57 9.97 6.37
N ARG A 304 9.27 11.14 5.81
CA ARG A 304 7.91 11.52 5.41
C ARG A 304 7.45 10.72 4.21
N SER A 305 6.26 10.17 4.32
CA SER A 305 5.62 9.50 3.19
C SER A 305 5.22 10.49 2.09
N GLN A 306 5.46 10.11 0.84
CA GLN A 306 4.98 10.87 -0.31
C GLN A 306 3.56 10.47 -0.75
N VAL A 307 2.99 9.44 -0.12
CA VAL A 307 1.66 8.91 -0.46
C VAL A 307 0.63 9.08 0.65
N ILE A 308 1.08 9.29 1.90
CA ILE A 308 0.22 9.56 3.06
C ILE A 308 0.81 10.70 3.88
N GLY A 309 0.17 11.85 3.85
CA GLY A 309 0.53 12.98 4.70
C GLY A 309 -0.25 12.97 6.01
N THR A 310 0.44 13.15 7.12
CA THR A 310 -0.14 13.32 8.46
C THR A 310 0.25 14.68 9.00
N ILE A 311 -0.75 15.54 9.25
CA ILE A 311 -0.58 16.93 9.64
C ILE A 311 -1.23 17.14 10.99
N ASP A 312 -0.42 17.45 12.00
CA ASP A 312 -0.88 17.81 13.34
C ASP A 312 -1.30 19.28 13.39
N PHE A 313 -2.28 19.55 14.21
CA PHE A 313 -2.71 20.94 14.51
C PHE A 313 -2.43 21.29 15.98
N THR A 314 -2.20 22.58 16.23
CA THR A 314 -2.13 23.11 17.59
C THR A 314 -3.50 23.05 18.27
N ASP A 315 -3.52 23.24 19.60
CA ASP A 315 -4.77 23.24 20.39
C ASP A 315 -5.76 24.35 19.99
N GLU A 316 -5.31 25.34 19.19
CA GLU A 316 -6.16 26.41 18.65
C GLU A 316 -7.10 25.94 17.54
N VAL A 317 -6.82 24.79 16.92
CA VAL A 317 -7.57 24.23 15.79
C VAL A 317 -8.09 22.82 16.15
N ASP A 318 -9.38 22.61 16.07
CA ASP A 318 -10.00 21.27 16.19
C ASP A 318 -10.01 20.57 14.83
N ALA A 319 -9.07 19.66 14.61
CA ALA A 319 -8.97 18.87 13.37
C ALA A 319 -10.26 18.07 13.08
N ALA A 320 -10.98 17.63 14.09
CA ALA A 320 -12.23 16.90 13.90
C ALA A 320 -13.33 17.83 13.38
N ALA A 321 -13.40 19.06 13.87
CA ALA A 321 -14.32 20.08 13.34
C ALA A 321 -13.97 20.46 11.90
N VAL A 322 -12.68 20.62 11.58
CA VAL A 322 -12.19 20.84 10.21
C VAL A 322 -12.61 19.69 9.28
N ALA A 323 -12.29 18.44 9.62
CA ALA A 323 -12.66 17.27 8.81
C ALA A 323 -14.17 17.15 8.61
N LYS A 324 -14.97 17.47 9.63
CA LYS A 324 -16.43 17.50 9.54
C LYS A 324 -16.93 18.55 8.56
N ALA A 325 -16.37 19.76 8.60
CA ALA A 325 -16.75 20.83 7.66
C ALA A 325 -16.32 20.49 6.23
N LEU A 326 -15.12 19.95 6.03
CA LEU A 326 -14.66 19.44 4.73
C LEU A 326 -15.62 18.41 4.17
N ARG A 327 -15.99 17.39 4.98
CA ARG A 327 -16.93 16.32 4.59
C ARG A 327 -18.30 16.87 4.20
N ALA A 328 -18.85 17.83 4.91
CA ALA A 328 -20.10 18.50 4.55
C ALA A 328 -20.05 19.23 3.20
N ASN A 329 -18.84 19.54 2.72
CA ASN A 329 -18.57 20.17 1.43
C ASN A 329 -18.08 19.21 0.34
N GLY A 330 -18.16 17.89 0.55
CA GLY A 330 -17.80 16.87 -0.40
C GLY A 330 -16.30 16.53 -0.44
N ILE A 331 -15.52 17.03 0.53
CA ILE A 331 -14.09 16.71 0.70
C ILE A 331 -14.00 15.68 1.83
N VAL A 332 -13.70 14.43 1.51
CA VAL A 332 -13.94 13.28 2.39
C VAL A 332 -12.66 12.51 2.73
N ASP A 333 -12.74 11.79 3.86
CA ASP A 333 -11.77 10.79 4.31
C ASP A 333 -10.39 11.38 4.67
N THR A 334 -10.41 12.61 5.22
CA THR A 334 -9.23 13.32 5.74
C THR A 334 -9.02 13.08 7.24
N GLU A 335 -9.87 12.31 7.90
CA GLU A 335 -9.79 12.03 9.33
C GLU A 335 -8.51 11.28 9.72
N PRO A 336 -7.97 11.52 10.94
CA PRO A 336 -6.76 10.85 11.42
C PRO A 336 -6.98 9.34 11.61
N TYR A 337 -5.89 8.59 11.74
CA TYR A 337 -5.98 7.21 12.17
C TYR A 337 -6.44 7.15 13.63
N ARG A 338 -7.64 6.63 13.88
CA ARG A 338 -8.34 6.70 15.18
C ARG A 338 -7.49 6.24 16.38
N LYS A 339 -6.72 5.14 16.21
CA LYS A 339 -5.92 4.57 17.30
C LYS A 339 -4.70 5.43 17.66
N LEU A 340 -4.29 6.35 16.79
CA LEU A 340 -3.18 7.26 17.07
C LEU A 340 -3.59 8.37 18.06
N GLY A 341 -4.89 8.75 18.06
CA GLY A 341 -5.45 9.66 19.05
C GLY A 341 -4.94 11.11 19.00
N ARG A 342 -4.54 11.58 17.80
CA ARG A 342 -3.95 12.91 17.60
C ARG A 342 -4.94 13.91 17.03
N ASN A 343 -4.73 15.19 17.34
CA ASN A 343 -5.41 16.33 16.68
C ASN A 343 -4.80 16.55 15.30
N GLN A 344 -5.26 15.79 14.29
CA GLN A 344 -4.53 15.58 13.06
C GLN A 344 -5.48 15.40 11.86
N LEU A 345 -5.06 15.80 10.67
CA LEU A 345 -5.60 15.30 9.40
C LEU A 345 -4.62 14.30 8.78
N ARG A 346 -5.18 13.31 8.09
CA ARG A 346 -4.43 12.34 7.29
C ARG A 346 -4.92 12.36 5.86
N VAL A 347 -4.04 12.71 4.94
CA VAL A 347 -4.34 12.96 3.53
C VAL A 347 -3.64 11.93 2.67
N ALA A 348 -4.37 11.20 1.85
CA ALA A 348 -3.78 10.39 0.80
C ALA A 348 -3.33 11.26 -0.37
N MET A 349 -2.18 10.90 -0.93
CA MET A 349 -1.55 11.54 -2.08
C MET A 349 -1.17 10.50 -3.15
N PHE A 350 -1.99 9.45 -3.27
CA PHE A 350 -1.77 8.37 -4.24
C PHE A 350 -1.83 8.89 -5.69
N PRO A 351 -1.24 8.20 -6.66
CA PRO A 351 -1.12 8.68 -8.04
C PRO A 351 -2.44 9.11 -8.70
N ALA A 352 -3.57 8.48 -8.34
CA ALA A 352 -4.89 8.86 -8.89
C ALA A 352 -5.42 10.21 -8.36
N ILE A 353 -4.84 10.74 -7.28
CA ILE A 353 -5.19 12.05 -6.73
C ILE A 353 -4.36 13.10 -7.47
N ASP A 354 -5.01 14.12 -8.02
CA ASP A 354 -4.30 15.18 -8.73
C ASP A 354 -3.52 16.08 -7.76
N PRO A 355 -2.26 16.43 -8.04
CA PRO A 355 -1.53 17.43 -7.23
C PRO A 355 -2.27 18.75 -7.07
N ALA A 356 -3.06 19.18 -8.06
CA ALA A 356 -3.91 20.36 -7.97
C ALA A 356 -5.04 20.19 -6.94
N ASP A 357 -5.56 18.96 -6.75
CA ASP A 357 -6.55 18.69 -5.71
C ASP A 357 -5.94 18.78 -4.30
N ILE A 358 -4.65 18.46 -4.13
CA ILE A 358 -3.93 18.66 -2.86
C ILE A 358 -3.76 20.15 -2.56
N GLU A 359 -3.41 20.97 -3.55
CA GLU A 359 -3.33 22.42 -3.38
C GLU A 359 -4.70 23.03 -3.05
N ALA A 360 -5.76 22.58 -3.72
CA ALA A 360 -7.12 23.01 -3.43
C ALA A 360 -7.57 22.59 -2.02
N LEU A 361 -7.19 21.38 -1.57
CA LEU A 361 -7.47 20.91 -0.21
C LEU A 361 -6.85 21.84 0.84
N THR A 362 -5.58 22.25 0.69
CA THR A 362 -4.94 23.15 1.67
C THR A 362 -5.67 24.48 1.76
N LYS A 363 -6.08 25.07 0.63
CA LYS A 363 -6.91 26.29 0.60
C LYS A 363 -8.27 26.10 1.29
N CYS A 364 -8.90 24.94 1.13
CA CYS A 364 -10.15 24.61 1.81
C CYS A 364 -9.96 24.47 3.32
N VAL A 365 -8.86 23.87 3.77
CA VAL A 365 -8.52 23.77 5.20
C VAL A 365 -8.35 25.15 5.81
N ASP A 366 -7.55 26.03 5.18
CA ASP A 366 -7.35 27.40 5.64
C ASP A 366 -8.68 28.15 5.74
N TYR A 367 -9.51 28.09 4.68
CA TYR A 367 -10.83 28.71 4.68
C TYR A 367 -11.74 28.22 5.80
N VAL A 368 -11.74 26.92 6.09
CA VAL A 368 -12.55 26.34 7.16
C VAL A 368 -12.06 26.81 8.53
N ILE A 369 -10.73 26.80 8.76
CA ILE A 369 -10.13 27.27 10.02
C ILE A 369 -10.46 28.73 10.31
N GLU A 370 -10.42 29.60 9.29
CA GLU A 370 -10.81 31.00 9.43
C GLU A 370 -12.28 31.21 9.81
N LYS A 371 -13.14 30.24 9.60
CA LYS A 371 -14.60 30.29 9.86
C LYS A 371 -15.04 29.52 11.10
N LEU A 372 -14.16 28.70 11.69
CA LEU A 372 -14.44 28.00 12.94
C LEU A 372 -14.20 28.91 14.15
#